data_9ebfbd9ffcb863670941da42cc8d5a6c
#
_entry.id   9ebfbd9ffcb863670941da42cc8d5a6c
#
_cell.length_a   1.000
_cell.length_b   1.000
_cell.length_c   1.000
_cell.angle_alpha   90.00
_cell.angle_beta   90.00
_cell.angle_gamma   90.00
#
_symmetry.space_group_name_H-M   'P 1'
#
loop_
_entity.id
_entity.type
_entity.pdbx_description
1 polymer ?
#
loop_
_entity_poly.entity_id
_entity_poly.type
_entity_poly.pdbx_seq_one_letter_code
_entity_poly.pdbx_strand_id
1 'polypeptide(L)'
;MDGFSSETNDPLRGPGTFKRIMRGIKLLLDGGFLPIITAMRSWPIERDEVELAKFKACLIDIGYRCPRIKLLPSLKIGQEALRDHGYSDNDYITKSMMAGYDSSQLICSNSRIVSARGVHVCPILVDQSDSILGTRLSSAKESFELRYQACLTCYQYGALCSNASSVGVNLETMRLSRSGPK
;
A
#
# COMPACT_ATOMS: atom_id res chain seq x y z
N MET A 1 -10.03 -4.11 -0.40
CA MET A 1 -10.59 -5.21 -1.23
C MET A 1 -9.61 -5.51 -2.35
N ASP A 2 -9.46 -6.77 -2.74
CA ASP A 2 -8.45 -7.15 -3.75
C ASP A 2 -9.07 -7.84 -4.96
N GLY A 3 -10.39 -7.82 -5.04
CA GLY A 3 -11.17 -8.22 -6.18
C GLY A 3 -12.49 -7.46 -6.23
N PHE A 4 -13.08 -7.42 -7.40
CA PHE A 4 -14.34 -6.71 -7.68
C PHE A 4 -15.57 -7.64 -7.64
N SER A 5 -15.37 -8.90 -7.26
CA SER A 5 -16.43 -9.91 -7.05
C SER A 5 -16.00 -10.91 -5.97
N SER A 6 -16.91 -11.77 -5.52
CA SER A 6 -16.58 -12.86 -4.58
C SER A 6 -15.53 -13.80 -5.16
N GLU A 7 -15.64 -14.12 -6.45
CA GLU A 7 -14.73 -15.05 -7.16
C GLU A 7 -13.30 -14.52 -7.24
N THR A 8 -13.13 -13.19 -7.29
CA THR A 8 -11.81 -12.56 -7.41
C THR A 8 -11.24 -12.11 -6.06
N ASN A 9 -12.09 -11.75 -5.08
CA ASN A 9 -11.67 -11.26 -3.79
C ASN A 9 -11.46 -12.37 -2.74
N ASP A 10 -12.40 -13.30 -2.66
CA ASP A 10 -12.45 -14.26 -1.56
C ASP A 10 -11.30 -15.28 -1.57
N PRO A 11 -10.75 -15.70 -2.72
CA PRO A 11 -9.50 -16.49 -2.72
C PRO A 11 -8.32 -15.81 -2.05
N LEU A 12 -8.27 -14.47 -2.07
CA LEU A 12 -7.21 -13.68 -1.46
C LEU A 12 -7.51 -13.32 0.01
N ARG A 13 -8.78 -13.06 0.34
CA ARG A 13 -9.19 -12.49 1.63
C ARG A 13 -10.00 -13.44 2.53
N GLY A 14 -10.33 -14.61 2.01
CA GLY A 14 -11.13 -15.62 2.70
C GLY A 14 -12.63 -15.59 2.32
N PRO A 15 -13.32 -16.71 2.46
CA PRO A 15 -14.69 -16.89 2.02
C PRO A 15 -15.67 -15.86 2.62
N GLY A 16 -16.53 -15.29 1.76
CA GLY A 16 -17.57 -14.33 2.14
C GLY A 16 -17.06 -12.94 2.52
N THR A 17 -15.77 -12.66 2.40
CA THR A 17 -15.20 -11.35 2.72
C THR A 17 -15.65 -10.28 1.75
N PHE A 18 -15.82 -10.59 0.47
CA PHE A 18 -16.34 -9.62 -0.50
C PHE A 18 -17.69 -9.05 -0.08
N LYS A 19 -18.65 -9.91 0.27
CA LYS A 19 -19.97 -9.48 0.72
C LYS A 19 -19.91 -8.62 1.98
N ARG A 20 -19.05 -8.98 2.94
CA ARG A 20 -18.84 -8.18 4.16
C ARG A 20 -18.24 -6.79 3.86
N ILE A 21 -17.27 -6.73 2.94
CA ILE A 21 -16.66 -5.49 2.49
C ILE A 21 -17.72 -4.58 1.84
N MET A 22 -18.49 -5.10 0.87
CA MET A 22 -19.52 -4.34 0.17
C MET A 22 -20.58 -3.81 1.13
N ARG A 23 -21.02 -4.62 2.10
CA ARG A 23 -21.93 -4.18 3.16
C ARG A 23 -21.31 -3.06 4.01
N GLY A 24 -20.04 -3.20 4.40
CA GLY A 24 -19.34 -2.19 5.19
C GLY A 24 -19.20 -0.87 4.45
N ILE A 25 -18.84 -0.93 3.17
CA ILE A 25 -18.75 0.28 2.31
C ILE A 25 -20.13 0.95 2.22
N LYS A 26 -21.19 0.17 1.98
CA LYS A 26 -22.55 0.74 1.90
C LYS A 26 -22.96 1.41 3.21
N LEU A 27 -22.69 0.81 4.36
CA LEU A 27 -22.98 1.44 5.66
C LEU A 27 -22.22 2.76 5.86
N LEU A 28 -20.96 2.84 5.41
CA LEU A 28 -20.20 4.08 5.45
C LEU A 28 -20.81 5.14 4.53
N LEU A 29 -21.23 4.77 3.34
CA LEU A 29 -21.89 5.71 2.39
C LEU A 29 -23.22 6.20 2.94
N ASP A 30 -24.03 5.31 3.51
CA ASP A 30 -25.32 5.65 4.13
C ASP A 30 -25.13 6.59 5.34
N GLY A 31 -23.98 6.48 6.03
CA GLY A 31 -23.54 7.40 7.09
C GLY A 31 -22.90 8.71 6.59
N GLY A 32 -22.87 8.95 5.28
CA GLY A 32 -22.29 10.17 4.67
C GLY A 32 -20.77 10.16 4.54
N PHE A 33 -20.09 9.02 4.76
CA PHE A 33 -18.66 8.91 4.59
C PHE A 33 -18.28 8.54 3.15
N LEU A 34 -17.14 9.06 2.68
CA LEU A 34 -16.57 8.74 1.37
C LEU A 34 -15.25 7.98 1.53
N PRO A 35 -15.28 6.65 1.77
CA PRO A 35 -14.10 5.86 2.03
C PRO A 35 -13.17 5.80 0.82
N ILE A 36 -11.86 5.76 1.06
CA ILE A 36 -10.88 5.38 0.03
C ILE A 36 -10.80 3.87 0.02
N ILE A 37 -11.08 3.26 -1.13
CA ILE A 37 -11.00 1.82 -1.32
C ILE A 37 -9.58 1.47 -1.73
N THR A 38 -8.88 0.77 -0.87
CA THR A 38 -7.54 0.26 -1.17
C THR A 38 -7.66 -1.12 -1.79
N ALA A 39 -7.04 -1.31 -2.96
CA ALA A 39 -6.96 -2.58 -3.66
C ALA A 39 -5.50 -2.92 -4.00
N MET A 40 -5.11 -4.19 -3.86
CA MET A 40 -3.82 -4.66 -4.31
C MET A 40 -3.86 -4.93 -5.81
N ARG A 41 -2.84 -4.46 -6.54
CA ARG A 41 -2.67 -4.77 -7.96
C ARG A 41 -2.15 -6.20 -8.09
N SER A 42 -3.00 -7.11 -8.55
CA SER A 42 -2.67 -8.50 -8.85
C SER A 42 -2.61 -8.79 -10.36
N TRP A 43 -2.50 -7.75 -11.17
CA TRP A 43 -2.48 -7.80 -12.64
C TRP A 43 -1.36 -6.91 -13.22
N PRO A 44 -0.95 -7.14 -14.48
CA PRO A 44 0.01 -6.27 -15.18
C PRO A 44 -0.52 -4.84 -15.32
N ILE A 45 0.40 -3.87 -15.25
CA ILE A 45 0.04 -2.44 -15.24
C ILE A 45 -0.74 -2.00 -16.47
N GLU A 46 -0.51 -2.65 -17.60
CA GLU A 46 -1.19 -2.36 -18.87
C GLU A 46 -2.70 -2.63 -18.78
N ARG A 47 -3.12 -3.41 -17.77
CA ARG A 47 -4.53 -3.72 -17.49
C ARG A 47 -5.17 -2.81 -16.45
N ASP A 48 -4.44 -1.86 -15.87
CA ASP A 48 -4.96 -0.99 -14.79
C ASP A 48 -6.28 -0.33 -15.16
N GLU A 49 -6.41 0.21 -16.36
CA GLU A 49 -7.63 0.90 -16.78
C GLU A 49 -8.84 -0.04 -16.81
N VAL A 50 -8.68 -1.22 -17.39
CA VAL A 50 -9.73 -2.23 -17.49
C VAL A 50 -10.13 -2.76 -16.13
N GLU A 51 -9.15 -3.10 -15.29
CA GLU A 51 -9.43 -3.65 -13.96
C GLU A 51 -10.03 -2.58 -13.02
N LEU A 52 -9.53 -1.34 -13.05
CA LEU A 52 -10.13 -0.23 -12.31
C LEU A 52 -11.58 0.05 -12.72
N ALA A 53 -11.92 -0.09 -14.01
CA ALA A 53 -13.29 0.07 -14.46
C ALA A 53 -14.23 -0.95 -13.80
N LYS A 54 -13.79 -2.21 -13.64
CA LYS A 54 -14.55 -3.26 -12.94
C LYS A 54 -14.76 -2.94 -11.46
N PHE A 55 -13.70 -2.48 -10.78
CA PHE A 55 -13.80 -2.02 -9.39
C PHE A 55 -14.76 -0.84 -9.26
N LYS A 56 -14.68 0.13 -10.16
CA LYS A 56 -15.61 1.27 -10.17
C LYS A 56 -17.04 0.84 -10.38
N ALA A 57 -17.30 -0.06 -11.34
CA ALA A 57 -18.64 -0.55 -11.63
C ALA A 57 -19.28 -1.18 -10.39
N CYS A 58 -18.62 -2.15 -9.73
CA CYS A 58 -19.18 -2.80 -8.55
C CYS A 58 -19.41 -1.84 -7.35
N LEU A 59 -18.64 -0.77 -7.25
CA LEU A 59 -18.82 0.26 -6.21
C LEU A 59 -19.99 1.22 -6.56
N ILE A 60 -20.14 1.54 -7.83
CA ILE A 60 -21.27 2.35 -8.32
C ILE A 60 -22.60 1.63 -8.09
N ASP A 61 -22.63 0.30 -8.32
CA ASP A 61 -23.83 -0.54 -8.13
C ASP A 61 -24.38 -0.49 -6.69
N ILE A 62 -23.52 -0.25 -5.69
CA ILE A 62 -23.96 -0.06 -4.30
C ILE A 62 -24.19 1.40 -3.90
N GLY A 63 -24.17 2.32 -4.88
CA GLY A 63 -24.45 3.73 -4.67
C GLY A 63 -23.23 4.63 -4.43
N TYR A 64 -22.01 4.13 -4.58
CA TYR A 64 -20.80 4.95 -4.49
C TYR A 64 -20.55 5.67 -5.81
N ARG A 65 -21.20 6.84 -6.02
CA ARG A 65 -21.23 7.56 -7.32
C ARG A 65 -19.85 7.94 -7.86
N CYS A 66 -18.91 8.33 -7.00
CA CYS A 66 -17.55 8.74 -7.36
C CYS A 66 -16.53 7.93 -6.56
N PRO A 67 -16.32 6.63 -6.87
CA PRO A 67 -15.45 5.77 -6.09
C PRO A 67 -14.00 6.27 -6.07
N ARG A 68 -13.44 6.38 -4.87
CA ARG A 68 -12.03 6.71 -4.64
C ARG A 68 -11.28 5.41 -4.43
N ILE A 69 -10.46 5.04 -5.41
CA ILE A 69 -9.70 3.77 -5.40
C ILE A 69 -8.21 4.09 -5.37
N LYS A 70 -7.50 3.48 -4.41
CA LYS A 70 -6.06 3.49 -4.32
C LYS A 70 -5.53 2.11 -4.65
N LEU A 71 -4.78 1.99 -5.74
CA LEU A 71 -4.05 0.77 -6.05
C LEU A 71 -2.73 0.73 -5.28
N LEU A 72 -2.47 -0.40 -4.65
CA LEU A 72 -1.20 -0.70 -4.04
C LEU A 72 -0.48 -1.79 -4.85
N PRO A 73 0.84 -1.71 -5.00
CA PRO A 73 1.62 -2.83 -5.49
C PRO A 73 1.55 -3.98 -4.48
N SER A 74 1.81 -5.20 -4.94
CA SER A 74 2.00 -6.33 -4.05
C SER A 74 3.21 -6.08 -3.14
N LEU A 75 3.00 -6.19 -1.83
CA LEU A 75 4.05 -6.28 -0.84
C LEU A 75 4.28 -7.76 -0.57
N LYS A 76 5.40 -8.30 -1.03
CA LYS A 76 5.75 -9.72 -0.95
C LYS A 76 6.18 -10.13 0.46
N ILE A 77 5.31 -9.86 1.45
CA ILE A 77 5.49 -10.18 2.86
C ILE A 77 4.29 -10.96 3.41
N GLY A 78 4.47 -11.67 4.51
CA GLY A 78 3.42 -12.45 5.15
C GLY A 78 2.81 -13.47 4.18
N GLN A 79 1.48 -13.57 4.13
CA GLN A 79 0.78 -14.52 3.25
C GLN A 79 1.02 -14.27 1.76
N GLU A 80 1.29 -13.04 1.36
CA GLU A 80 1.60 -12.72 -0.04
C GLU A 80 2.95 -13.28 -0.47
N ALA A 81 3.93 -13.32 0.42
CA ALA A 81 5.21 -13.97 0.15
C ALA A 81 5.06 -15.47 -0.18
N LEU A 82 4.06 -16.14 0.42
CA LEU A 82 3.77 -17.55 0.13
C LEU A 82 3.13 -17.75 -1.26
N ARG A 83 2.43 -16.75 -1.78
CA ARG A 83 1.78 -16.81 -3.10
C ARG A 83 2.71 -16.43 -4.24
N ASP A 84 3.60 -15.45 -4.01
CA ASP A 84 4.45 -14.83 -5.03
C ASP A 84 5.94 -15.05 -4.76
N HIS A 85 6.28 -16.16 -4.10
CA HIS A 85 7.66 -16.58 -3.78
C HIS A 85 8.51 -15.53 -3.03
N GLY A 86 7.89 -14.48 -2.47
CA GLY A 86 8.57 -13.44 -1.70
C GLY A 86 9.44 -12.50 -2.55
N TYR A 87 10.32 -11.78 -1.88
CA TYR A 87 11.37 -10.97 -2.51
C TYR A 87 12.57 -11.84 -2.85
N SER A 88 13.28 -11.51 -3.92
CA SER A 88 14.55 -12.13 -4.27
C SER A 88 15.71 -11.53 -3.46
N ASP A 89 16.85 -12.23 -3.44
CA ASP A 89 18.06 -11.75 -2.75
C ASP A 89 18.62 -10.43 -3.33
N ASN A 90 18.17 -10.04 -4.51
CA ASN A 90 18.57 -8.79 -5.16
C ASN A 90 17.58 -7.64 -4.95
N ASP A 91 16.46 -7.87 -4.26
CA ASP A 91 15.41 -6.87 -4.04
C ASP A 91 15.74 -5.93 -2.85
N TYR A 92 16.89 -5.29 -2.88
CA TYR A 92 17.33 -4.31 -1.88
C TYR A 92 17.57 -2.93 -2.49
N ILE A 93 17.37 -1.89 -1.67
CA ILE A 93 17.79 -0.54 -2.03
C ILE A 93 19.32 -0.45 -1.92
N THR A 94 19.95 0.01 -2.98
CA THR A 94 21.39 0.26 -3.01
C THR A 94 21.71 1.72 -2.71
N LYS A 95 22.96 2.01 -2.30
CA LYS A 95 23.42 3.39 -2.11
C LYS A 95 23.32 4.23 -3.38
N SER A 96 23.59 3.62 -4.55
CA SER A 96 23.45 4.30 -5.83
C SER A 96 22.02 4.68 -6.16
N MET A 97 21.03 3.85 -5.82
CA MET A 97 19.61 4.16 -5.99
C MET A 97 19.17 5.35 -5.13
N MET A 98 19.77 5.52 -3.95
CA MET A 98 19.45 6.62 -3.04
C MET A 98 20.18 7.92 -3.42
N ALA A 99 21.16 7.88 -4.32
CA ALA A 99 21.86 9.08 -4.78
C ALA A 99 20.90 10.00 -5.54
N GLY A 100 20.60 11.15 -4.95
CA GLY A 100 19.64 12.13 -5.50
C GLY A 100 18.16 11.80 -5.27
N TYR A 101 17.85 10.72 -4.56
CA TYR A 101 16.47 10.40 -4.21
C TYR A 101 15.94 11.29 -3.08
N ASP A 102 14.76 11.86 -3.26
CA ASP A 102 14.08 12.63 -2.22
C ASP A 102 13.46 11.68 -1.19
N SER A 103 14.17 11.46 -0.09
CA SER A 103 13.75 10.57 1.01
C SER A 103 12.46 11.04 1.71
N SER A 104 12.04 12.31 1.54
CA SER A 104 10.76 12.81 2.09
C SER A 104 9.55 12.12 1.49
N GLN A 105 9.69 11.50 0.33
CA GLN A 105 8.66 10.69 -0.32
C GLN A 105 8.40 9.36 0.40
N LEU A 106 9.30 8.93 1.26
CA LEU A 106 9.12 7.73 2.09
C LEU A 106 8.46 8.08 3.41
N ILE A 107 7.41 7.37 3.79
CA ILE A 107 6.69 7.65 5.04
C ILE A 107 7.58 7.52 6.28
N CYS A 108 8.57 6.62 6.24
CA CYS A 108 9.52 6.43 7.33
C CYS A 108 10.49 7.59 7.53
N SER A 109 10.48 8.61 6.67
CA SER A 109 11.25 9.85 6.88
C SER A 109 10.64 10.73 7.97
N ASN A 110 9.30 10.72 8.10
CA ASN A 110 8.57 11.67 8.96
C ASN A 110 7.47 11.03 9.84
N SER A 111 7.25 9.73 9.74
CA SER A 111 6.21 9.02 10.48
C SER A 111 6.75 7.78 11.17
N ARG A 112 6.14 7.41 12.30
CA ARG A 112 6.44 6.20 13.08
C ARG A 112 5.14 5.53 13.49
N ILE A 113 5.21 4.23 13.77
CA ILE A 113 4.11 3.48 14.38
C ILE A 113 4.45 3.19 15.82
N VAL A 114 3.50 3.45 16.71
CA VAL A 114 3.59 3.09 18.13
C VAL A 114 2.68 1.89 18.38
N SER A 115 3.23 0.87 18.98
CA SER A 115 2.51 -0.34 19.40
C SER A 115 2.83 -0.66 20.87
N ALA A 116 2.21 -1.70 21.41
CA ALA A 116 2.55 -2.23 22.74
C ALA A 116 4.01 -2.70 22.83
N ARG A 117 4.66 -2.99 21.71
CA ARG A 117 6.08 -3.42 21.65
C ARG A 117 7.06 -2.27 21.58
N GLY A 118 6.61 -1.05 21.28
CA GLY A 118 7.45 0.13 21.17
C GLY A 118 7.18 0.98 19.94
N VAL A 119 8.17 1.79 19.59
CA VAL A 119 8.18 2.68 18.43
C VAL A 119 8.84 1.97 17.26
N HIS A 120 8.08 1.72 16.21
CA HIS A 120 8.56 1.07 14.99
C HIS A 120 8.81 2.08 13.87
N VAL A 121 9.70 1.73 12.97
CA VAL A 121 10.08 2.58 11.84
C VAL A 121 8.91 2.85 10.89
N CYS A 122 8.08 1.83 10.61
CA CYS A 122 6.89 1.98 9.75
C CYS A 122 5.90 0.81 9.96
N PRO A 123 4.65 0.92 9.49
CA PRO A 123 3.63 -0.12 9.65
C PRO A 123 3.94 -1.40 8.86
N ILE A 124 4.70 -1.32 7.77
CA ILE A 124 5.06 -2.49 6.94
C ILE A 124 6.01 -3.43 7.70
N LEU A 125 6.90 -2.86 8.51
CA LEU A 125 7.92 -3.60 9.25
C LEU A 125 7.53 -3.88 10.70
N VAL A 126 6.29 -3.69 11.09
CA VAL A 126 5.83 -3.80 12.49
C VAL A 126 6.10 -5.17 13.12
N ASP A 127 6.16 -6.23 12.31
CA ASP A 127 6.45 -7.59 12.77
C ASP A 127 7.95 -7.94 12.80
N GLN A 128 8.80 -7.04 12.31
CA GLN A 128 10.25 -7.21 12.36
C GLN A 128 10.78 -6.64 13.69
N SER A 129 11.40 -7.49 14.50
CA SER A 129 11.90 -7.10 15.83
C SER A 129 12.94 -5.98 15.79
N ASP A 130 13.80 -5.99 14.77
CA ASP A 130 14.87 -5.01 14.57
C ASP A 130 14.40 -3.73 13.84
N SER A 131 13.09 -3.62 13.53
CA SER A 131 12.43 -2.36 13.16
C SER A 131 12.02 -1.51 14.36
N ILE A 132 12.15 -2.03 15.57
CA ILE A 132 11.83 -1.31 16.80
C ILE A 132 12.97 -0.34 17.10
N LEU A 133 12.67 0.96 17.09
CA LEU A 133 13.63 2.03 17.37
C LEU A 133 13.83 2.22 18.88
N GLY A 134 12.86 1.83 19.68
CA GLY A 134 12.90 1.88 21.13
C GLY A 134 11.52 1.86 21.77
N THR A 135 11.48 1.96 23.10
CA THR A 135 10.24 1.87 23.89
C THR A 135 9.66 3.21 24.32
N ARG A 136 10.36 4.32 24.02
CA ARG A 136 9.94 5.69 24.38
C ARG A 136 9.68 6.52 23.13
N LEU A 137 8.80 7.51 23.20
CA LEU A 137 8.52 8.41 22.09
C LEU A 137 9.76 9.18 21.59
N SER A 138 10.74 9.43 22.46
CA SER A 138 12.02 10.03 22.07
C SER A 138 12.76 9.21 21.00
N SER A 139 12.57 7.88 20.99
CA SER A 139 13.14 6.98 19.99
C SER A 139 12.56 7.17 18.58
N ALA A 140 11.46 7.91 18.44
CA ALA A 140 10.89 8.24 17.13
C ALA A 140 11.84 9.05 16.23
N LYS A 141 12.83 9.73 16.84
CA LYS A 141 13.85 10.54 16.14
C LYS A 141 15.03 9.71 15.63
N GLU A 142 15.15 8.45 16.06
CA GLU A 142 16.24 7.58 15.63
C GLU A 142 16.20 7.37 14.11
N SER A 143 17.38 7.41 13.50
CA SER A 143 17.56 7.11 12.10
C SER A 143 17.39 5.62 11.84
N PHE A 144 16.95 5.28 10.64
CA PHE A 144 16.77 3.89 10.23
C PHE A 144 17.34 3.68 8.83
N GLU A 145 18.17 2.66 8.69
CA GLU A 145 18.70 2.25 7.39
C GLU A 145 17.66 1.42 6.63
N LEU A 146 17.46 1.73 5.34
CA LEU A 146 16.50 1.04 4.46
C LEU A 146 17.07 -0.32 4.01
N ARG A 147 17.12 -1.28 4.93
CA ARG A 147 17.78 -2.58 4.76
C ARG A 147 16.83 -3.73 4.46
N TYR A 148 15.53 -3.51 4.45
CA TYR A 148 14.56 -4.55 4.14
C TYR A 148 14.17 -4.52 2.68
N GLN A 149 13.94 -5.68 2.10
CA GLN A 149 13.46 -5.82 0.72
C GLN A 149 12.12 -5.09 0.50
N ALA A 150 11.23 -5.09 1.48
CA ALA A 150 9.98 -4.31 1.44
C ALA A 150 10.22 -2.80 1.28
N CYS A 151 11.38 -2.28 1.70
CA CYS A 151 11.73 -0.87 1.48
C CYS A 151 11.87 -0.55 -0.01
N LEU A 152 12.32 -1.51 -0.83
CA LEU A 152 12.42 -1.34 -2.29
C LEU A 152 11.06 -1.04 -2.91
N THR A 153 9.99 -1.71 -2.46
CA THR A 153 8.63 -1.43 -2.95
C THR A 153 8.20 0.00 -2.62
N CYS A 154 8.50 0.50 -1.41
CA CYS A 154 8.23 1.89 -1.07
C CYS A 154 9.07 2.87 -1.89
N TYR A 155 10.33 2.55 -2.17
CA TYR A 155 11.20 3.34 -3.04
C TYR A 155 10.62 3.45 -4.47
N GLN A 156 10.13 2.33 -5.02
CA GLN A 156 9.60 2.28 -6.39
C GLN A 156 8.24 2.95 -6.55
N TYR A 157 7.39 2.90 -5.51
CA TYR A 157 5.98 3.30 -5.60
C TYR A 157 5.59 4.45 -4.64
N GLY A 158 6.54 4.96 -3.87
CA GLY A 158 6.30 6.02 -2.90
C GLY A 158 5.66 5.51 -1.59
N ALA A 159 5.11 6.41 -0.81
CA ALA A 159 4.55 6.14 0.52
C ALA A 159 3.26 5.31 0.46
N LEU A 160 3.38 3.99 0.35
CA LEU A 160 2.27 3.04 0.21
C LEU A 160 1.28 3.09 1.37
N CYS A 161 1.78 3.27 2.59
CA CYS A 161 0.98 3.29 3.82
C CYS A 161 0.37 4.65 4.15
N SER A 162 0.65 5.70 3.37
CA SER A 162 0.03 7.00 3.53
C SER A 162 -1.32 7.05 2.82
N ASN A 163 -2.36 7.45 3.55
CA ASN A 163 -3.64 7.86 2.97
C ASN A 163 -3.69 9.38 2.73
N ALA A 164 -2.61 10.11 3.03
CA ALA A 164 -2.51 11.49 2.64
C ALA A 164 -2.61 11.54 1.11
N SER A 165 -3.76 11.94 0.59
CA SER A 165 -3.83 12.47 -0.75
C SER A 165 -3.00 13.75 -0.70
N SER A 166 -1.75 13.71 -1.14
CA SER A 166 -1.15 14.91 -1.67
C SER A 166 -2.15 15.41 -2.71
N VAL A 167 -2.66 16.60 -2.50
CA VAL A 167 -3.50 17.29 -3.47
C VAL A 167 -2.74 17.20 -4.79
N GLY A 168 -3.24 16.41 -5.75
CA GLY A 168 -2.62 16.27 -7.07
C GLY A 168 -1.92 14.96 -7.40
N VAL A 169 -1.96 13.91 -6.59
CA VAL A 169 -1.57 12.57 -7.06
C VAL A 169 -2.71 11.99 -7.89
N ASN A 170 -2.79 12.49 -9.10
CA ASN A 170 -3.49 11.86 -10.18
C ASN A 170 -2.82 10.49 -10.42
N LEU A 171 -3.59 9.45 -10.73
CA LEU A 171 -3.05 8.15 -11.19
C LEU A 171 -2.04 8.32 -12.35
N GLU A 172 -2.11 9.41 -13.10
CA GLU A 172 -1.15 9.80 -14.13
C GLU A 172 0.24 10.17 -13.55
N THR A 173 0.34 10.76 -12.37
CA THR A 173 1.63 11.09 -11.75
C THR A 173 2.39 9.85 -11.26
N MET A 174 1.70 8.78 -10.88
CA MET A 174 2.35 7.48 -10.64
C MET A 174 2.92 6.86 -11.93
N ARG A 175 2.41 7.23 -13.11
CA ARG A 175 2.97 6.81 -14.41
C ARG A 175 4.27 7.57 -14.75
N LEU A 176 4.43 8.80 -14.30
CA LEU A 176 5.56 9.66 -14.68
C LEU A 176 6.84 9.43 -13.87
N SER A 177 6.76 8.83 -12.69
CA SER A 177 7.96 8.48 -11.89
C SER A 177 8.73 7.26 -12.41
N ARG A 178 8.32 6.68 -13.55
CA ARG A 178 8.96 5.51 -14.17
C ARG A 178 10.05 5.81 -15.18
N SER A 179 10.30 7.07 -15.49
CA SER A 179 11.48 7.45 -16.29
C SER A 179 12.69 7.58 -15.38
N GLY A 180 13.15 6.46 -14.84
CA GLY A 180 14.52 6.33 -14.37
C GLY A 180 15.47 6.54 -15.57
N PRO A 181 16.65 7.08 -15.35
CA PRO A 181 17.62 7.25 -16.42
C PRO A 181 17.91 5.90 -17.07
N LYS A 182 17.89 5.88 -18.42
CA LYS A 182 18.33 4.76 -19.23
C LYS A 182 19.82 4.49 -18.99
#